data_dcfd08292af90792dbc392f1303d9111
#
_entry.id   dcfd08292af90792dbc392f1303d9111
#
_cell.length_a   1.000
_cell.length_b   1.000
_cell.length_c   1.000
_cell.angle_alpha   90.00
_cell.angle_beta   90.00
_cell.angle_gamma   90.00
#
_symmetry.space_group_name_H-M   'P 1'
#
loop_
_entity.id
_entity.type
_entity.pdbx_description
1 polymer ?
#
loop_
_entity_poly.entity_id
_entity_poly.type
_entity_poly.pdbx_seq_one_letter_code
_entity_poly.pdbx_strand_id
1 'polypeptide(L)'
;ALQCIVDRGLIHSSIEVLCRKVGISKSFFYTFFASKEELVLEALRYQQPKLLQYARQLMEDPALSWQEGVRTFLEACAYGEKKGIAVLSIEEEQEIYHCLSQESFQTFREDQTKLFRELLMVFGLPAGSIEPRLFGNLALSMMMVYKAIPDAMPFLFPEVANDMVEFQITALLGEMLRVKEQTDRRNEDVPC
;
A
#
# COMPACT_ATOMS: atom_id res chain seq x y z
N ALA A 1 9.37 15.67 3.75
CA ALA A 1 10.23 14.46 3.90
C ALA A 1 9.87 13.43 2.83
N LEU A 2 8.62 12.94 2.75
CA LEU A 2 8.19 11.94 1.74
C LEU A 2 8.50 12.34 0.31
N GLN A 3 8.20 13.58 -0.10
CA GLN A 3 8.52 14.06 -1.44
C GLN A 3 10.03 14.06 -1.72
N CYS A 4 10.86 14.28 -0.69
CA CYS A 4 12.32 14.17 -0.85
C CYS A 4 12.80 12.75 -1.01
N ILE A 5 12.13 11.82 -0.33
CA ILE A 5 12.40 10.39 -0.39
C ILE A 5 12.03 9.89 -1.79
N VAL A 6 10.87 10.28 -2.31
CA VAL A 6 10.40 9.92 -3.66
C VAL A 6 11.27 10.54 -4.76
N ASP A 7 11.68 11.82 -4.62
CA ASP A 7 12.42 12.54 -5.67
C ASP A 7 13.90 12.12 -5.80
N ARG A 8 14.52 11.57 -4.77
CA ARG A 8 15.98 11.33 -4.74
C ARG A 8 16.42 9.99 -4.15
N GLY A 9 15.48 9.17 -3.77
CA GLY A 9 15.77 7.94 -3.02
C GLY A 9 16.13 8.21 -1.55
N LEU A 10 15.70 7.29 -0.70
CA LEU A 10 15.89 7.39 0.75
C LEU A 10 17.35 7.31 1.15
N ILE A 11 18.12 6.44 0.49
CA ILE A 11 19.52 6.16 0.82
C ILE A 11 20.41 7.33 0.46
N HIS A 12 20.17 7.97 -0.68
CA HIS A 12 20.95 9.09 -1.16
C HIS A 12 20.68 10.41 -0.43
N SER A 13 19.67 10.44 0.47
CA SER A 13 19.31 11.61 1.25
C SER A 13 19.87 11.52 2.67
N SER A 14 21.01 12.16 2.94
CA SER A 14 21.48 12.32 4.32
C SER A 14 20.52 13.20 5.12
N ILE A 15 20.48 13.04 6.48
CA ILE A 15 19.69 13.92 7.36
C ILE A 15 20.01 15.40 7.09
N GLU A 16 21.25 15.72 6.75
CA GLU A 16 21.67 17.08 6.43
C GLU A 16 21.00 17.62 5.14
N VAL A 17 20.92 16.78 4.11
CA VAL A 17 20.24 17.12 2.85
C VAL A 17 18.74 17.32 3.10
N LEU A 18 18.13 16.44 3.87
CA LEU A 18 16.70 16.53 4.25
C LEU A 18 16.42 17.81 5.03
N CYS A 19 17.23 18.10 6.07
CA CYS A 19 17.08 19.32 6.88
C CYS A 19 17.25 20.59 6.05
N ARG A 20 18.27 20.63 5.17
CA ARG A 20 18.52 21.77 4.29
C ARG A 20 17.35 22.03 3.35
N LYS A 21 16.74 20.97 2.78
CA LYS A 21 15.63 21.10 1.83
C LYS A 21 14.35 21.64 2.49
N VAL A 22 14.11 21.32 3.76
CA VAL A 22 12.94 21.80 4.52
C VAL A 22 13.25 23.04 5.38
N GLY A 23 14.48 23.56 5.35
CA GLY A 23 14.86 24.78 6.06
C GLY A 23 14.97 24.64 7.58
N ILE A 24 15.30 23.45 8.10
CA ILE A 24 15.47 23.20 9.54
C ILE A 24 16.92 22.83 9.88
N SER A 25 17.31 23.00 11.16
CA SER A 25 18.62 22.54 11.65
C SER A 25 18.60 21.05 11.98
N LYS A 26 19.77 20.39 11.99
CA LYS A 26 19.91 19.01 12.48
C LYS A 26 19.45 18.88 13.93
N SER A 27 19.76 19.86 14.79
CA SER A 27 19.34 19.85 16.19
C SER A 27 17.82 19.84 16.29
N PHE A 28 17.13 20.65 15.47
CA PHE A 28 15.68 20.67 15.41
C PHE A 28 15.12 19.32 14.91
N PHE A 29 15.74 18.70 13.91
CA PHE A 29 15.36 17.36 13.44
C PHE A 29 15.38 16.35 14.60
N TYR A 30 16.47 16.31 15.38
CA TYR A 30 16.63 15.36 16.48
C TYR A 30 15.73 15.63 17.69
N THR A 31 14.96 16.72 17.71
CA THR A 31 13.89 16.91 18.72
C THR A 31 12.64 16.08 18.41
N PHE A 32 12.48 15.63 17.14
CA PHE A 32 11.31 14.88 16.69
C PHE A 32 11.62 13.44 16.32
N PHE A 33 12.82 13.17 15.79
CA PHE A 33 13.21 11.86 15.31
C PHE A 33 14.59 11.48 15.86
N ALA A 34 14.67 10.37 16.55
CA ALA A 34 15.94 9.87 17.07
C ALA A 34 16.89 9.40 15.95
N SER A 35 16.33 9.03 14.79
CA SER A 35 17.09 8.51 13.67
C SER A 35 16.43 8.83 12.32
N LYS A 36 17.15 8.60 11.23
CA LYS A 36 16.58 8.61 9.86
C LYS A 36 15.55 7.50 9.69
N GLU A 37 15.79 6.36 10.30
CA GLU A 37 14.90 5.20 10.31
C GLU A 37 13.52 5.54 10.88
N GLU A 38 13.49 6.22 12.03
CA GLU A 38 12.24 6.69 12.65
C GLU A 38 11.49 7.66 11.74
N LEU A 39 12.19 8.62 11.10
CA LEU A 39 11.58 9.50 10.10
C LEU A 39 10.92 8.70 8.98
N VAL A 40 11.57 7.65 8.49
CA VAL A 40 11.04 6.79 7.42
C VAL A 40 9.76 6.11 7.84
N LEU A 41 9.77 5.47 9.03
CA LEU A 41 8.59 4.81 9.58
C LEU A 41 7.42 5.79 9.75
N GLU A 42 7.68 6.97 10.31
CA GLU A 42 6.65 8.00 10.47
C GLU A 42 6.14 8.53 9.12
N ALA A 43 7.02 8.64 8.13
CA ALA A 43 6.64 9.03 6.78
C ALA A 43 5.72 7.99 6.12
N LEU A 44 6.00 6.71 6.29
CA LEU A 44 5.15 5.61 5.82
C LEU A 44 3.81 5.57 6.56
N ARG A 45 3.82 5.72 7.89
CA ARG A 45 2.60 5.83 8.71
C ARG A 45 1.71 6.99 8.28
N TYR A 46 2.29 8.12 7.90
CA TYR A 46 1.54 9.30 7.45
C TYR A 46 0.72 9.05 6.17
N GLN A 47 1.07 8.06 5.36
CA GLN A 47 0.31 7.69 4.17
C GLN A 47 -0.90 6.79 4.47
N GLN A 48 -0.85 6.02 5.55
CA GLN A 48 -1.89 5.03 5.87
C GLN A 48 -3.30 5.63 6.01
N PRO A 49 -3.50 6.74 6.75
CA PRO A 49 -4.83 7.38 6.85
C PRO A 49 -5.38 7.83 5.49
N LYS A 50 -4.52 8.28 4.58
CA LYS A 50 -4.94 8.72 3.24
C LYS A 50 -5.44 7.56 2.39
N LEU A 51 -4.76 6.42 2.49
CA LEU A 51 -5.17 5.20 1.79
C LEU A 51 -6.50 4.68 2.32
N LEU A 52 -6.69 4.67 3.64
CA LEU A 52 -7.97 4.32 4.27
C LEU A 52 -9.08 5.30 3.92
N GLN A 53 -8.80 6.59 3.91
CA GLN A 53 -9.76 7.62 3.50
C GLN A 53 -10.17 7.43 2.04
N TYR A 54 -9.22 7.15 1.16
CA TYR A 54 -9.51 6.88 -0.25
C TYR A 54 -10.40 5.64 -0.42
N ALA A 55 -10.10 4.54 0.28
CA ALA A 55 -10.95 3.36 0.27
C ALA A 55 -12.38 3.66 0.76
N ARG A 56 -12.53 4.43 1.86
CA ARG A 56 -13.86 4.84 2.35
C ARG A 56 -14.61 5.66 1.33
N GLN A 57 -13.97 6.65 0.71
CA GLN A 57 -14.60 7.47 -0.34
C GLN A 57 -15.15 6.64 -1.48
N LEU A 58 -14.42 5.61 -1.91
CA LEU A 58 -14.89 4.69 -2.96
C LEU A 58 -16.08 3.83 -2.50
N MET A 59 -16.10 3.40 -1.23
CA MET A 59 -17.18 2.58 -0.69
C MET A 59 -18.45 3.40 -0.37
N GLU A 60 -18.31 4.69 -0.14
CA GLU A 60 -19.39 5.64 0.15
C GLU A 60 -19.92 6.33 -1.10
N ASP A 61 -19.28 6.16 -2.26
CA ASP A 61 -19.70 6.77 -3.53
C ASP A 61 -20.97 6.08 -4.07
N PRO A 62 -22.13 6.77 -4.10
CA PRO A 62 -23.37 6.17 -4.57
C PRO A 62 -23.39 5.86 -6.07
N ALA A 63 -22.43 6.40 -6.83
CA ALA A 63 -22.29 6.13 -8.26
C ALA A 63 -21.55 4.80 -8.56
N LEU A 64 -20.92 4.19 -7.54
CA LEU A 64 -20.17 2.97 -7.68
C LEU A 64 -20.86 1.79 -6.99
N SER A 65 -20.92 0.67 -7.66
CA SER A 65 -21.19 -0.61 -6.99
C SER A 65 -20.00 -1.00 -6.09
N TRP A 66 -20.24 -1.90 -5.14
CA TRP A 66 -19.17 -2.43 -4.30
C TRP A 66 -17.98 -2.97 -5.10
N GLN A 67 -18.28 -3.72 -6.18
CA GLN A 67 -17.26 -4.29 -7.07
C GLN A 67 -16.43 -3.23 -7.77
N GLU A 68 -17.09 -2.18 -8.31
CA GLU A 68 -16.42 -1.06 -8.98
C GLU A 68 -15.54 -0.28 -8.02
N GLY A 69 -16.01 -0.04 -6.80
CA GLY A 69 -15.22 0.65 -5.78
C GLY A 69 -13.98 -0.12 -5.36
N VAL A 70 -14.11 -1.43 -5.07
CA VAL A 70 -12.96 -2.29 -4.74
C VAL A 70 -12.00 -2.41 -5.93
N ARG A 71 -12.53 -2.61 -7.15
CA ARG A 71 -11.71 -2.66 -8.37
C ARG A 71 -10.90 -1.39 -8.56
N THR A 72 -11.55 -0.23 -8.45
CA THR A 72 -10.89 1.09 -8.56
C THR A 72 -9.77 1.25 -7.53
N PHE A 73 -9.99 0.76 -6.31
CA PHE A 73 -8.95 0.75 -5.28
C PHE A 73 -7.76 -0.13 -5.66
N LEU A 74 -8.01 -1.37 -6.10
CA LEU A 74 -6.95 -2.31 -6.50
C LEU A 74 -6.15 -1.79 -7.70
N GLU A 75 -6.83 -1.20 -8.68
CA GLU A 75 -6.20 -0.53 -9.82
C GLU A 75 -5.33 0.67 -9.37
N ALA A 76 -5.78 1.45 -8.41
CA ALA A 76 -4.98 2.54 -7.84
C ALA A 76 -3.74 2.01 -7.12
N CYS A 77 -3.82 0.87 -6.42
CA CYS A 77 -2.66 0.21 -5.82
C CYS A 77 -1.70 -0.31 -6.90
N ALA A 78 -2.21 -0.96 -7.93
CA ALA A 78 -1.40 -1.55 -9.00
C ALA A 78 -0.68 -0.47 -9.83
N TYR A 79 -1.41 0.57 -10.27
CA TYR A 79 -0.93 1.61 -11.18
C TYR A 79 -0.39 2.88 -10.49
N GLY A 80 -0.52 2.99 -9.20
CA GLY A 80 0.13 3.88 -8.22
C GLY A 80 0.01 5.37 -8.43
N GLU A 81 0.61 5.91 -9.46
CA GLU A 81 0.91 7.35 -9.55
C GLU A 81 -0.30 8.27 -9.81
N LYS A 82 -1.40 7.72 -10.31
CA LYS A 82 -2.54 8.55 -10.78
C LYS A 82 -3.40 9.13 -9.66
N LYS A 83 -3.18 8.73 -8.39
CA LYS A 83 -4.06 9.06 -7.25
C LYS A 83 -3.35 9.77 -6.07
N GLY A 84 -2.16 10.32 -6.28
CA GLY A 84 -1.42 11.04 -5.23
C GLY A 84 -0.89 10.16 -4.10
N ILE A 85 -0.86 8.84 -4.29
CA ILE A 85 -0.20 7.90 -3.41
C ILE A 85 1.27 7.86 -3.83
N ALA A 86 2.18 8.18 -2.92
CA ALA A 86 3.60 8.05 -3.18
C ALA A 86 3.93 6.57 -3.36
N VAL A 87 4.34 6.20 -4.56
CA VAL A 87 4.73 4.84 -4.90
C VAL A 87 6.24 4.78 -4.94
N LEU A 88 6.82 3.97 -4.08
CA LEU A 88 8.26 3.71 -4.06
C LEU A 88 8.64 2.82 -5.25
N SER A 89 9.86 3.00 -5.78
CA SER A 89 10.42 2.03 -6.73
C SER A 89 10.74 0.71 -6.02
N ILE A 90 10.97 -0.35 -6.80
CA ILE A 90 11.37 -1.65 -6.24
C ILE A 90 12.67 -1.53 -5.46
N GLU A 91 13.62 -0.75 -6.00
CA GLU A 91 14.91 -0.48 -5.37
C GLU A 91 14.73 0.29 -4.06
N GLU A 92 13.87 1.33 -4.04
CA GLU A 92 13.60 2.11 -2.84
C GLU A 92 12.92 1.26 -1.75
N GLU A 93 12.02 0.36 -2.12
CA GLU A 93 11.41 -0.58 -1.17
C GLU A 93 12.44 -1.56 -0.60
N GLN A 94 13.29 -2.13 -1.45
CA GLN A 94 14.39 -2.99 -1.01
C GLN A 94 15.35 -2.24 -0.10
N GLU A 95 15.69 -1.00 -0.44
CA GLU A 95 16.54 -0.14 0.36
C GLU A 95 15.95 0.17 1.74
N ILE A 96 14.63 0.40 1.83
CA ILE A 96 13.95 0.55 3.12
C ILE A 96 14.10 -0.72 3.95
N TYR A 97 13.85 -1.89 3.37
CA TYR A 97 13.97 -3.16 4.07
C TYR A 97 15.39 -3.45 4.56
N HIS A 98 16.41 -3.05 3.79
CA HIS A 98 17.82 -3.23 4.16
C HIS A 98 18.32 -2.20 5.19
N CYS A 99 17.69 -1.03 5.26
CA CYS A 99 18.10 0.05 6.16
C CYS A 99 17.41 0.01 7.52
N LEU A 100 16.29 -0.73 7.65
CA LEU A 100 15.58 -0.87 8.91
C LEU A 100 16.30 -1.87 9.82
N SER A 101 16.43 -1.55 11.11
CA SER A 101 16.78 -2.52 12.14
C SER A 101 15.72 -3.64 12.19
N GLN A 102 16.08 -4.77 12.78
CA GLN A 102 15.13 -5.88 12.94
C GLN A 102 13.89 -5.46 13.72
N GLU A 103 14.05 -4.63 14.76
CA GLU A 103 12.95 -4.10 15.58
C GLU A 103 12.04 -3.16 14.77
N SER A 104 12.61 -2.20 14.08
CA SER A 104 11.87 -1.27 13.21
C SER A 104 11.17 -1.98 12.05
N PHE A 105 11.81 -3.00 11.47
CA PHE A 105 11.19 -3.81 10.44
C PHE A 105 9.99 -4.61 10.98
N GLN A 106 10.09 -5.16 12.19
CA GLN A 106 8.97 -5.84 12.82
C GLN A 106 7.81 -4.86 13.09
N THR A 107 8.10 -3.68 13.65
CA THR A 107 7.11 -2.62 13.86
C THR A 107 6.43 -2.23 12.55
N PHE A 108 7.19 -2.04 11.47
CA PHE A 108 6.66 -1.75 10.15
C PHE A 108 5.69 -2.85 9.66
N ARG A 109 6.05 -4.12 9.81
CA ARG A 109 5.19 -5.25 9.43
C ARG A 109 3.88 -5.29 10.22
N GLU A 110 3.93 -4.97 11.51
CA GLU A 110 2.74 -4.89 12.36
C GLU A 110 1.82 -3.74 11.93
N ASP A 111 2.37 -2.56 11.65
CA ASP A 111 1.64 -1.42 11.12
C ASP A 111 0.98 -1.74 9.77
N GLN A 112 1.70 -2.40 8.86
CA GLN A 112 1.13 -2.83 7.57
C GLN A 112 0.03 -3.87 7.75
N THR A 113 0.21 -4.84 8.64
CA THR A 113 -0.82 -5.84 8.94
C THR A 113 -2.09 -5.20 9.48
N LYS A 114 -1.96 -4.19 10.34
CA LYS A 114 -3.08 -3.41 10.86
C LYS A 114 -3.78 -2.65 9.74
N LEU A 115 -3.03 -1.94 8.90
CA LEU A 115 -3.56 -1.20 7.74
C LEU A 115 -4.39 -2.12 6.82
N PHE A 116 -3.84 -3.26 6.43
CA PHE A 116 -4.53 -4.18 5.53
C PHE A 116 -5.79 -4.79 6.17
N ARG A 117 -5.77 -5.04 7.48
CA ARG A 117 -6.97 -5.46 8.22
C ARG A 117 -8.04 -4.38 8.20
N GLU A 118 -7.66 -3.12 8.44
CA GLU A 118 -8.59 -2.00 8.40
C GLU A 118 -9.15 -1.76 7.00
N LEU A 119 -8.35 -1.92 5.94
CA LEU A 119 -8.82 -1.85 4.55
C LEU A 119 -9.87 -2.93 4.25
N LEU A 120 -9.61 -4.18 4.64
CA LEU A 120 -10.59 -5.27 4.47
C LEU A 120 -11.90 -4.97 5.21
N MET A 121 -11.83 -4.38 6.40
CA MET A 121 -13.02 -3.94 7.13
C MET A 121 -13.76 -2.79 6.44
N VAL A 122 -13.04 -1.82 5.85
CA VAL A 122 -13.64 -0.74 5.03
C VAL A 122 -14.40 -1.32 3.84
N PHE A 123 -13.90 -2.40 3.23
CA PHE A 123 -14.61 -3.13 2.18
C PHE A 123 -15.77 -3.99 2.71
N GLY A 124 -16.07 -3.95 4.01
CA GLY A 124 -17.17 -4.73 4.60
C GLY A 124 -16.90 -6.22 4.65
N LEU A 125 -15.65 -6.64 4.66
CA LEU A 125 -15.26 -8.04 4.79
C LEU A 125 -15.04 -8.38 6.26
N PRO A 126 -15.52 -9.54 6.75
CA PRO A 126 -15.35 -9.94 8.14
C PRO A 126 -13.90 -10.10 8.54
N ALA A 127 -13.60 -9.79 9.79
CA ALA A 127 -12.27 -10.02 10.34
C ALA A 127 -11.86 -11.51 10.19
N GLY A 128 -10.69 -11.75 9.61
CA GLY A 128 -10.15 -13.09 9.40
C GLY A 128 -10.70 -13.85 8.19
N SER A 129 -11.61 -13.28 7.40
CA SER A 129 -12.10 -13.90 6.17
C SER A 129 -11.05 -13.95 5.05
N ILE A 130 -10.22 -12.94 5.00
CA ILE A 130 -9.00 -12.90 4.17
C ILE A 130 -7.83 -12.56 5.10
N GLU A 131 -6.72 -13.26 4.95
CA GLU A 131 -5.52 -13.00 5.74
C GLU A 131 -4.90 -11.64 5.31
N PRO A 132 -4.81 -10.64 6.21
CA PRO A 132 -4.39 -9.29 5.83
C PRO A 132 -3.00 -9.23 5.18
N ARG A 133 -2.05 -10.07 5.62
CA ARG A 133 -0.69 -10.12 5.05
C ARG A 133 -0.70 -10.70 3.63
N LEU A 134 -1.58 -11.67 3.36
CA LEU A 134 -1.79 -12.20 2.01
C LEU A 134 -2.37 -11.12 1.10
N PHE A 135 -3.40 -10.41 1.55
CA PHE A 135 -3.98 -9.28 0.81
C PHE A 135 -2.91 -8.22 0.48
N GLY A 136 -2.11 -7.82 1.47
CA GLY A 136 -1.03 -6.84 1.28
C GLY A 136 0.02 -7.31 0.28
N ASN A 137 0.47 -8.56 0.38
CA ASN A 137 1.44 -9.12 -0.57
C ASN A 137 0.90 -9.20 -1.99
N LEU A 138 -0.39 -9.53 -2.16
CA LEU A 138 -1.01 -9.55 -3.49
C LEU A 138 -1.12 -8.14 -4.07
N ALA A 139 -1.53 -7.14 -3.27
CA ALA A 139 -1.57 -5.74 -3.70
C ALA A 139 -0.17 -5.23 -4.09
N LEU A 140 0.85 -5.54 -3.29
CA LEU A 140 2.25 -5.21 -3.59
C LEU A 140 2.73 -5.91 -4.86
N SER A 141 2.42 -7.20 -5.04
CA SER A 141 2.84 -7.95 -6.23
C SER A 141 2.29 -7.37 -7.53
N MET A 142 1.03 -6.91 -7.53
CA MET A 142 0.43 -6.23 -8.69
C MET A 142 1.21 -4.97 -9.07
N MET A 143 1.56 -4.15 -8.08
CA MET A 143 2.37 -2.96 -8.28
C MET A 143 3.77 -3.30 -8.80
N MET A 144 4.43 -4.30 -8.21
CA MET A 144 5.77 -4.73 -8.64
C MET A 144 5.77 -5.26 -10.07
N VAL A 145 4.78 -6.09 -10.44
CA VAL A 145 4.62 -6.57 -11.82
C VAL A 145 4.46 -5.40 -12.77
N TYR A 146 3.56 -4.46 -12.48
CA TYR A 146 3.31 -3.30 -13.33
C TYR A 146 4.57 -2.44 -13.51
N LYS A 147 5.32 -2.16 -12.44
CA LYS A 147 6.56 -1.37 -12.50
C LYS A 147 7.68 -2.07 -13.28
N ALA A 148 7.70 -3.41 -13.28
CA ALA A 148 8.71 -4.16 -14.01
C ALA A 148 8.44 -4.24 -15.52
N ILE A 149 7.23 -3.89 -15.99
CA ILE A 149 6.85 -3.95 -17.42
C ILE A 149 7.80 -3.15 -18.33
N PRO A 150 8.18 -1.90 -18.03
CA PRO A 150 9.06 -1.12 -18.90
C PRO A 150 10.42 -1.77 -19.14
N ASP A 151 10.93 -2.50 -18.16
CA ASP A 151 12.25 -3.12 -18.20
C ASP A 151 12.22 -4.55 -18.79
N ALA A 152 11.03 -5.04 -19.11
CA ALA A 152 10.78 -6.40 -19.62
C ALA A 152 11.41 -7.53 -18.75
N MET A 153 11.76 -7.25 -17.52
CA MET A 153 12.44 -8.16 -16.61
C MET A 153 11.55 -8.45 -15.38
N PRO A 154 11.48 -9.67 -14.94
CA PRO A 154 12.04 -10.94 -15.45
C PRO A 154 11.06 -11.75 -16.29
N PHE A 155 10.26 -11.14 -17.14
CA PHE A 155 9.18 -11.81 -17.87
C PHE A 155 9.70 -12.57 -19.09
N LEU A 156 9.30 -13.84 -19.23
CA LEU A 156 9.56 -14.63 -20.41
C LEU A 156 8.73 -14.15 -21.60
N PHE A 157 7.52 -13.64 -21.33
CA PHE A 157 6.58 -13.13 -22.32
C PHE A 157 6.11 -11.72 -21.90
N PRO A 158 6.94 -10.68 -22.14
CA PRO A 158 6.63 -9.31 -21.69
C PRO A 158 5.39 -8.72 -22.37
N GLU A 159 5.01 -9.20 -23.53
CA GLU A 159 3.83 -8.76 -24.29
C GLU A 159 2.50 -9.00 -23.57
N VAL A 160 2.44 -9.93 -22.63
CA VAL A 160 1.24 -10.23 -21.82
C VAL A 160 1.36 -9.75 -20.37
N ALA A 161 2.37 -8.94 -20.05
CA ALA A 161 2.60 -8.51 -18.66
C ALA A 161 1.48 -7.60 -18.13
N ASN A 162 0.85 -6.77 -18.98
CA ASN A 162 -0.33 -6.00 -18.61
C ASN A 162 -1.52 -6.91 -18.26
N ASP A 163 -1.69 -7.99 -19.04
CA ASP A 163 -2.76 -8.97 -18.80
C ASP A 163 -2.55 -9.71 -17.47
N MET A 164 -1.28 -9.89 -17.06
CA MET A 164 -0.97 -10.46 -15.73
C MET A 164 -1.47 -9.57 -14.59
N VAL A 165 -1.28 -8.24 -14.66
CA VAL A 165 -1.77 -7.30 -13.65
C VAL A 165 -3.29 -7.35 -13.60
N GLU A 166 -3.95 -7.30 -14.75
CA GLU A 166 -5.40 -7.36 -14.86
C GLU A 166 -5.97 -8.69 -14.34
N PHE A 167 -5.30 -9.79 -14.63
CA PHE A 167 -5.66 -11.10 -14.07
C PHE A 167 -5.54 -11.13 -12.55
N GLN A 168 -4.46 -10.58 -11.97
CA GLN A 168 -4.28 -10.52 -10.53
C GLN A 168 -5.37 -9.67 -9.84
N ILE A 169 -5.70 -8.49 -10.41
CA ILE A 169 -6.79 -7.64 -9.92
C ILE A 169 -8.11 -8.42 -9.94
N THR A 170 -8.43 -9.06 -11.07
CA THR A 170 -9.68 -9.80 -11.25
C THR A 170 -9.77 -11.00 -10.31
N ALA A 171 -8.69 -11.75 -10.13
CA ALA A 171 -8.65 -12.89 -9.22
C ALA A 171 -8.84 -12.48 -7.76
N LEU A 172 -8.16 -11.42 -7.31
CA LEU A 172 -8.30 -10.93 -5.95
C LEU A 172 -9.70 -10.37 -5.70
N LEU A 173 -10.24 -9.59 -6.63
CA LEU A 173 -11.60 -9.07 -6.56
C LEU A 173 -12.64 -10.21 -6.50
N GLY A 174 -12.45 -11.25 -7.30
CA GLY A 174 -13.33 -12.43 -7.31
C GLY A 174 -13.35 -13.15 -5.96
N GLU A 175 -12.19 -13.31 -5.32
CA GLU A 175 -12.12 -13.90 -3.98
C GLU A 175 -12.77 -13.00 -2.92
N MET A 176 -12.56 -11.68 -2.98
CA MET A 176 -13.19 -10.73 -2.08
C MET A 176 -14.71 -10.74 -2.23
N LEU A 177 -15.23 -10.81 -3.47
CA LEU A 177 -16.66 -10.91 -3.75
C LEU A 177 -17.26 -12.19 -3.19
N ARG A 178 -16.59 -13.33 -3.40
CA ARG A 178 -17.02 -14.64 -2.86
C ARG A 178 -17.20 -14.57 -1.33
N VAL A 179 -16.23 -13.96 -0.65
CA VAL A 179 -16.30 -13.79 0.81
C VAL A 179 -17.44 -12.85 1.22
N LYS A 180 -17.62 -11.75 0.48
CA LYS A 180 -18.70 -10.77 0.72
C LYS A 180 -20.07 -11.42 0.63
N GLU A 181 -20.34 -12.15 -0.46
CA GLU A 181 -21.61 -12.84 -0.68
C GLU A 181 -21.90 -13.91 0.40
N GLN A 182 -20.88 -14.65 0.84
CA GLN A 182 -21.03 -15.61 1.92
C GLN A 182 -21.39 -14.94 3.25
N THR A 183 -20.87 -13.76 3.49
CA THR A 183 -21.15 -12.97 4.70
C THR A 183 -22.58 -12.43 4.67
N ASP A 184 -23.00 -11.88 3.53
CA ASP A 184 -24.32 -11.30 3.36
C ASP A 184 -25.40 -12.37 3.54
N ARG A 185 -25.25 -13.58 2.96
CA ARG A 185 -26.16 -14.71 3.15
C ARG A 185 -26.26 -15.14 4.62
N ARG A 186 -25.16 -15.19 5.36
CA ARG A 186 -25.18 -15.55 6.78
C ARG A 186 -25.92 -14.53 7.64
N ASN A 187 -25.86 -13.25 7.27
CA ASN A 187 -26.57 -12.19 7.99
C ASN A 187 -28.08 -12.22 7.70
N GLU A 188 -28.50 -12.70 6.52
CA GLU A 188 -29.90 -12.86 6.15
C GLU A 188 -30.54 -14.09 6.84
N ASP A 189 -29.77 -15.14 7.11
CA ASP A 189 -30.22 -16.40 7.74
C ASP A 189 -30.31 -16.32 9.28
N VAL A 190 -29.97 -15.20 9.92
CA VAL A 190 -30.13 -15.03 11.38
C VAL A 190 -31.53 -14.46 11.66
N PRO A 191 -32.50 -15.29 12.14
CA PRO A 191 -33.80 -14.78 12.49
C PRO A 191 -33.71 -13.82 13.69
N CYS A 192 -34.47 -12.71 13.63
CA CYS A 192 -34.67 -11.79 14.74
C CYS A 192 -35.33 -12.48 15.94
#